data_ba19b1ad0b975f515414e499f665c0e3
#
_entry.id   ba19b1ad0b975f515414e499f665c0e3
#
_cell.length_a   1.000
_cell.length_b   1.000
_cell.length_c   1.000
_cell.angle_alpha   90.00
_cell.angle_beta   90.00
_cell.angle_gamma   90.00
#
_symmetry.space_group_name_H-M   'P 1'
#
loop_
_entity.id
_entity.type
_entity.pdbx_description
1 polymer ?
#
loop_
_entity_poly.entity_id
_entity_poly.type
_entity_poly.pdbx_seq_one_letter_code
_entity_poly.pdbx_strand_id
1 'polypeptide(L)'
;MFGRWFKRTSNARPGSISPGLAVYAVGDIHGRLDLLEDLLRRIREDAGRNADDVERVLIFLGDYIDRGPASRGVVERLLEGPLDGFMTVRLMGNHEEALLSFLDSVSDGLDWLTFGGLETLLSYGVPLRTLPNTGQQVAELRQALAEAVPKAHLDFFRRCTYRHSIGDYVFVHAGVRPSVALEKQTSSDLMWIRDDFLRVRVPLPGRVVVHGHTIVDLPQDRTHRINLDTGAFVSGRLTCLALRGDERRFISTLDG
;
A
#
# COMPACT_ATOMS: atom_id res chain seq x y z
N MET A 1 33.95 14.04 20.72
CA MET A 1 32.69 14.29 21.43
C MET A 1 31.78 13.11 21.15
N PHE A 2 31.52 12.29 22.17
CA PHE A 2 30.75 11.03 22.01
C PHE A 2 29.25 11.34 21.98
N GLY A 3 28.59 11.01 20.89
CA GLY A 3 27.14 11.07 20.79
C GLY A 3 26.47 10.08 21.74
N ARG A 4 25.72 10.57 22.71
CA ARG A 4 24.93 9.77 23.66
C ARG A 4 23.77 9.14 22.92
N TRP A 5 23.81 7.82 22.78
CA TRP A 5 22.65 7.01 22.44
C TRP A 5 21.64 7.08 23.59
N PHE A 6 20.52 7.75 23.38
CA PHE A 6 19.40 7.67 24.30
C PHE A 6 18.70 6.31 24.10
N LYS A 7 18.99 5.33 25.00
CA LYS A 7 18.14 4.16 25.17
C LYS A 7 16.76 4.65 25.61
N ARG A 8 15.80 4.57 24.72
CA ARG A 8 14.39 4.80 25.02
C ARG A 8 13.87 3.61 25.81
N THR A 9 13.80 3.73 27.13
CA THR A 9 13.11 2.76 28.01
C THR A 9 11.60 2.93 27.83
N SER A 10 11.00 2.27 26.86
CA SER A 10 9.57 2.00 26.85
C SER A 10 9.41 0.50 27.12
N ASN A 11 8.70 0.12 28.20
CA ASN A 11 8.35 -1.25 28.57
C ASN A 11 7.34 -1.93 27.62
N ALA A 12 7.14 -1.41 26.40
CA ALA A 12 6.36 -2.07 25.37
C ALA A 12 7.34 -2.90 24.51
N ARG A 13 7.15 -4.22 24.48
CA ARG A 13 7.86 -5.10 23.55
C ARG A 13 7.70 -4.56 22.13
N PRO A 14 8.79 -4.30 21.38
CA PRO A 14 8.66 -4.08 19.94
C PRO A 14 7.99 -5.33 19.35
N GLY A 15 7.10 -5.14 18.37
CA GLY A 15 6.49 -6.28 17.67
C GLY A 15 7.57 -7.17 17.08
N SER A 16 7.33 -8.47 17.01
CA SER A 16 8.25 -9.47 16.46
C SER A 16 7.57 -10.38 15.43
N ILE A 17 8.38 -10.95 14.54
CA ILE A 17 7.99 -12.03 13.64
C ILE A 17 8.81 -13.29 13.97
N SER A 18 8.34 -14.45 13.50
CA SER A 18 9.03 -15.72 13.75
C SER A 18 10.47 -15.73 13.19
N PRO A 19 11.43 -16.35 13.90
CA PRO A 19 12.74 -16.63 13.32
C PRO A 19 12.62 -17.42 12.01
N GLY A 20 13.52 -17.18 11.06
CA GLY A 20 13.46 -17.83 9.73
C GLY A 20 12.49 -17.15 8.75
N LEU A 21 11.90 -16.01 9.10
CA LEU A 21 11.03 -15.22 8.24
C LEU A 21 11.59 -13.81 8.05
N ALA A 22 11.52 -13.29 6.83
CA ALA A 22 11.75 -11.89 6.49
C ALA A 22 10.52 -11.32 5.81
N VAL A 23 10.04 -10.16 6.26
CA VAL A 23 8.86 -9.50 5.71
C VAL A 23 9.25 -8.13 5.16
N TYR A 24 8.80 -7.85 3.95
CA TYR A 24 8.99 -6.57 3.27
C TYR A 24 7.61 -6.00 2.96
N ALA A 25 7.24 -4.88 3.59
CA ALA A 25 5.96 -4.23 3.36
C ALA A 25 6.16 -2.91 2.62
N VAL A 26 5.50 -2.75 1.49
CA VAL A 26 5.60 -1.59 0.58
C VAL A 26 4.38 -0.71 0.75
N GLY A 27 4.60 0.60 0.91
CA GLY A 27 3.55 1.62 0.98
C GLY A 27 2.90 1.92 -0.36
N ASP A 28 2.12 2.99 -0.40
CA ASP A 28 1.28 3.42 -1.52
C ASP A 28 2.11 3.77 -2.77
N ILE A 29 1.80 3.13 -3.90
CA ILE A 29 2.60 3.22 -5.14
C ILE A 29 2.09 4.31 -6.07
N HIS A 30 0.76 4.40 -6.21
CA HIS A 30 0.11 5.41 -7.02
C HIS A 30 0.72 5.59 -8.42
N GLY A 31 0.66 4.53 -9.25
CA GLY A 31 1.09 4.60 -10.64
C GLY A 31 2.58 4.93 -10.87
N ARG A 32 3.42 4.88 -9.84
CA ARG A 32 4.87 5.14 -9.94
C ARG A 32 5.64 3.84 -10.19
N LEU A 33 5.50 3.32 -11.42
CA LEU A 33 6.23 2.13 -11.86
C LEU A 33 7.74 2.29 -11.75
N ASP A 34 8.26 3.48 -12.05
CA ASP A 34 9.67 3.84 -11.94
C ASP A 34 10.21 3.63 -10.52
N LEU A 35 9.47 4.11 -9.52
CA LEU A 35 9.85 3.94 -8.11
C LEU A 35 9.65 2.50 -7.64
N LEU A 36 8.62 1.82 -8.13
CA LEU A 36 8.40 0.41 -7.81
C LEU A 36 9.59 -0.45 -8.27
N GLU A 37 10.06 -0.27 -9.49
CA GLU A 37 11.21 -1.04 -10.02
C GLU A 37 12.49 -0.77 -9.23
N ASP A 38 12.79 0.50 -8.89
CA ASP A 38 13.94 0.82 -8.05
C ASP A 38 13.83 0.18 -6.66
N LEU A 39 12.65 0.28 -6.03
CA LEU A 39 12.43 -0.30 -4.71
C LEU A 39 12.53 -1.82 -4.72
N LEU A 40 11.98 -2.51 -5.72
CA LEU A 40 12.08 -3.96 -5.86
C LEU A 40 13.54 -4.42 -6.05
N ARG A 41 14.34 -3.66 -6.79
CA ARG A 41 15.80 -3.91 -6.91
C ARG A 41 16.47 -3.80 -5.54
N ARG A 42 16.19 -2.74 -4.77
CA ARG A 42 16.76 -2.52 -3.42
C ARG A 42 16.33 -3.62 -2.43
N ILE A 43 15.07 -4.06 -2.49
CA ILE A 43 14.56 -5.18 -1.66
C ILE A 43 15.30 -6.48 -2.01
N ARG A 44 15.51 -6.75 -3.30
CA ARG A 44 16.28 -7.94 -3.75
C ARG A 44 17.71 -7.91 -3.23
N GLU A 45 18.40 -6.78 -3.32
CA GLU A 45 19.75 -6.59 -2.81
C GLU A 45 19.81 -6.79 -1.29
N ASP A 46 18.84 -6.25 -0.56
CA ASP A 46 18.75 -6.42 0.90
C ASP A 46 18.50 -7.88 1.29
N ALA A 47 17.59 -8.55 0.62
CA ALA A 47 17.29 -9.96 0.83
C ALA A 47 18.47 -10.86 0.49
N GLY A 48 19.26 -10.52 -0.53
CA GLY A 48 20.45 -11.26 -0.95
C GLY A 48 21.62 -11.17 0.06
N ARG A 49 21.75 -10.07 0.79
CA ARG A 49 22.78 -9.93 1.84
C ARG A 49 22.56 -10.88 3.03
N ASN A 50 21.38 -11.44 3.15
CA ASN A 50 20.93 -12.26 4.27
C ASN A 50 20.45 -13.63 3.75
N ALA A 51 21.25 -14.29 2.97
CA ALA A 51 20.88 -15.39 2.04
C ALA A 51 20.53 -16.74 2.68
N ASP A 52 20.60 -16.89 3.99
CA ASP A 52 20.36 -18.20 4.61
C ASP A 52 18.86 -18.50 4.69
N ASP A 53 18.47 -19.74 4.48
CA ASP A 53 17.16 -20.43 4.55
C ASP A 53 16.00 -19.65 5.21
N VAL A 54 15.71 -18.45 4.70
CA VAL A 54 14.69 -17.56 5.23
C VAL A 54 13.52 -17.47 4.26
N GLU A 55 12.33 -17.81 4.70
CA GLU A 55 11.11 -17.53 3.95
C GLU A 55 10.93 -16.03 3.79
N ARG A 56 10.60 -15.58 2.59
CA ARG A 56 10.45 -14.15 2.28
C ARG A 56 9.02 -13.83 1.90
N VAL A 57 8.45 -12.82 2.57
CA VAL A 57 7.11 -12.33 2.29
C VAL A 57 7.18 -10.88 1.84
N LEU A 58 6.59 -10.59 0.69
CA LEU A 58 6.44 -9.25 0.15
C LEU A 58 4.97 -8.83 0.24
N ILE A 59 4.70 -7.75 0.97
CA ILE A 59 3.35 -7.25 1.21
C ILE A 59 3.22 -5.87 0.58
N PHE A 60 2.22 -5.68 -0.26
CA PHE A 60 1.84 -4.36 -0.78
C PHE A 60 0.59 -3.88 -0.05
N LEU A 61 0.63 -2.65 0.46
CA LEU A 61 -0.43 -2.12 1.33
C LEU A 61 -1.66 -1.58 0.58
N GLY A 62 -1.70 -1.63 -0.76
CA GLY A 62 -2.77 -1.07 -1.58
C GLY A 62 -2.34 0.22 -2.28
N ASP A 63 -3.31 0.90 -2.89
CA ASP A 63 -3.14 2.12 -3.67
C ASP A 63 -2.04 1.99 -4.75
N TYR A 64 -2.27 1.02 -5.65
CA TYR A 64 -1.39 0.74 -6.78
C TYR A 64 -1.55 1.75 -7.90
N ILE A 65 -2.79 2.21 -8.09
CA ILE A 65 -3.26 3.04 -9.19
C ILE A 65 -3.47 4.50 -8.77
N ASP A 66 -3.83 5.31 -9.74
CA ASP A 66 -4.20 6.73 -9.62
C ASP A 66 -3.01 7.67 -9.34
N ARG A 67 -3.20 8.96 -9.63
CA ARG A 67 -2.26 10.07 -9.38
C ARG A 67 -0.97 10.01 -10.22
N GLY A 68 -0.34 8.87 -10.34
CA GLY A 68 0.87 8.69 -11.14
C GLY A 68 0.57 8.18 -12.55
N PRO A 69 1.54 8.29 -13.47
CA PRO A 69 1.30 8.13 -14.89
C PRO A 69 1.20 6.67 -15.38
N ALA A 70 1.60 5.68 -14.58
CA ALA A 70 1.80 4.32 -15.04
C ALA A 70 1.01 3.26 -14.25
N SER A 71 -0.26 3.57 -13.89
CA SER A 71 -1.15 2.66 -13.13
C SER A 71 -1.25 1.28 -13.78
N ARG A 72 -1.47 1.22 -15.10
CA ARG A 72 -1.49 -0.04 -15.86
C ARG A 72 -0.19 -0.83 -15.69
N GLY A 73 0.95 -0.18 -15.88
CA GLY A 73 2.26 -0.82 -15.78
C GLY A 73 2.56 -1.34 -14.36
N VAL A 74 2.11 -0.63 -13.31
CA VAL A 74 2.22 -1.13 -11.93
C VAL A 74 1.45 -2.42 -11.76
N VAL A 75 0.19 -2.50 -12.25
CA VAL A 75 -0.62 -3.71 -12.15
C VAL A 75 0.00 -4.87 -12.94
N GLU A 76 0.46 -4.62 -14.18
CA GLU A 76 1.17 -5.61 -15.00
C GLU A 76 2.39 -6.16 -14.25
N ARG A 77 3.22 -5.28 -13.70
CA ARG A 77 4.42 -5.66 -12.95
C ARG A 77 4.12 -6.51 -11.70
N LEU A 78 3.03 -6.19 -10.99
CA LEU A 78 2.60 -6.96 -9.82
C LEU A 78 1.97 -8.32 -10.20
N LEU A 79 1.37 -8.44 -11.38
CA LEU A 79 0.83 -9.69 -11.90
C LEU A 79 1.92 -10.68 -12.32
N GLU A 80 2.99 -10.20 -12.93
CA GLU A 80 4.13 -11.01 -13.39
C GLU A 80 4.91 -11.70 -12.26
N GLY A 81 4.67 -11.31 -11.01
CA GLY A 81 5.44 -11.75 -9.85
C GLY A 81 6.63 -10.83 -9.59
N PRO A 82 6.50 -9.91 -8.61
CA PRO A 82 7.45 -8.81 -8.45
C PRO A 82 8.86 -9.25 -8.05
N LEU A 83 8.99 -10.34 -7.27
CA LEU A 83 10.29 -10.90 -6.86
C LEU A 83 10.23 -12.42 -6.76
N ASP A 84 11.15 -13.09 -7.45
CA ASP A 84 11.28 -14.55 -7.37
C ASP A 84 11.68 -14.99 -5.96
N GLY A 85 11.08 -16.09 -5.50
CA GLY A 85 11.34 -16.65 -4.16
C GLY A 85 10.65 -15.89 -3.02
N PHE A 86 9.74 -14.95 -3.32
CA PHE A 86 8.92 -14.28 -2.34
C PHE A 86 7.45 -14.72 -2.42
N MET A 87 6.86 -15.06 -1.27
CA MET A 87 5.41 -15.12 -1.17
C MET A 87 4.86 -13.69 -1.23
N THR A 88 3.95 -13.42 -2.16
CA THR A 88 3.42 -12.06 -2.35
C THR A 88 2.00 -11.94 -1.81
N VAL A 89 1.77 -10.93 -0.96
CA VAL A 89 0.47 -10.52 -0.44
C VAL A 89 0.12 -9.15 -1.01
N ARG A 90 -1.12 -8.98 -1.47
CA ARG A 90 -1.62 -7.72 -2.02
C ARG A 90 -2.86 -7.29 -1.27
N LEU A 91 -2.79 -6.13 -0.63
CA LEU A 91 -3.94 -5.57 0.07
C LEU A 91 -4.74 -4.67 -0.86
N MET A 92 -6.03 -4.54 -0.56
CA MET A 92 -6.94 -3.61 -1.23
C MET A 92 -6.73 -2.22 -0.65
N GLY A 93 -6.45 -1.23 -1.51
CA GLY A 93 -6.51 0.17 -1.16
C GLY A 93 -7.86 0.79 -1.51
N ASN A 94 -8.11 1.99 -1.02
CA ASN A 94 -9.35 2.69 -1.33
C ASN A 94 -9.41 3.16 -2.80
N HIS A 95 -8.29 3.35 -3.46
CA HIS A 95 -8.25 3.70 -4.89
C HIS A 95 -8.68 2.53 -5.78
N GLU A 96 -8.30 1.30 -5.47
CA GLU A 96 -8.78 0.12 -6.17
C GLU A 96 -10.27 -0.13 -5.94
N GLU A 97 -10.76 0.07 -4.70
CA GLU A 97 -12.20 0.00 -4.39
C GLU A 97 -12.99 1.03 -5.19
N ALA A 98 -12.51 2.28 -5.24
CA ALA A 98 -13.15 3.35 -5.98
C ALA A 98 -13.19 3.07 -7.50
N LEU A 99 -12.12 2.53 -8.09
CA LEU A 99 -12.11 2.07 -9.49
C LEU A 99 -13.17 1.00 -9.74
N LEU A 100 -13.22 -0.03 -8.88
CA LEU A 100 -14.20 -1.11 -9.04
C LEU A 100 -15.63 -0.58 -8.90
N SER A 101 -15.90 0.30 -7.93
CA SER A 101 -17.18 0.95 -7.75
C SER A 101 -17.56 1.81 -8.97
N PHE A 102 -16.61 2.55 -9.54
CA PHE A 102 -16.81 3.30 -10.78
C PHE A 102 -17.21 2.41 -11.95
N LEU A 103 -16.57 1.25 -12.09
CA LEU A 103 -16.91 0.31 -13.16
C LEU A 103 -18.29 -0.32 -12.97
N ASP A 104 -18.72 -0.51 -11.72
CA ASP A 104 -20.03 -1.10 -11.39
C ASP A 104 -21.18 -0.08 -11.42
N SER A 105 -20.93 1.22 -11.09
CA SER A 105 -21.94 2.26 -11.01
C SER A 105 -21.46 3.64 -11.46
N VAL A 106 -22.28 4.34 -12.26
CA VAL A 106 -21.98 5.72 -12.70
C VAL A 106 -22.10 6.73 -11.57
N SER A 107 -22.95 6.49 -10.56
CA SER A 107 -23.21 7.44 -9.46
C SER A 107 -21.97 7.73 -8.63
N ASP A 108 -21.06 6.78 -8.50
CA ASP A 108 -19.90 6.85 -7.62
C ASP A 108 -18.62 7.34 -8.37
N GLY A 109 -18.77 7.60 -9.68
CA GLY A 109 -17.64 7.79 -10.58
C GLY A 109 -16.98 9.15 -10.54
N LEU A 110 -17.72 10.21 -10.26
CA LEU A 110 -17.16 11.57 -10.25
C LEU A 110 -16.10 11.72 -9.15
N ASP A 111 -16.33 11.14 -7.99
CA ASP A 111 -15.39 11.21 -6.87
C ASP A 111 -14.07 10.51 -7.21
N TRP A 112 -14.11 9.30 -7.80
CA TRP A 112 -12.90 8.59 -8.20
C TRP A 112 -12.06 9.38 -9.20
N LEU A 113 -12.69 10.02 -10.20
CA LEU A 113 -11.97 10.85 -11.17
C LEU A 113 -11.21 12.00 -10.49
N THR A 114 -11.78 12.59 -9.41
CA THR A 114 -11.14 13.68 -8.64
C THR A 114 -10.02 13.19 -7.73
N PHE A 115 -9.98 11.90 -7.38
CA PHE A 115 -8.94 11.31 -6.53
C PHE A 115 -7.66 10.94 -7.29
N GLY A 116 -7.61 11.18 -8.59
CA GLY A 116 -6.49 10.85 -9.47
C GLY A 116 -6.80 9.72 -10.46
N GLY A 117 -8.07 9.36 -10.64
CA GLY A 117 -8.52 8.35 -11.60
C GLY A 117 -8.30 8.74 -13.06
N LEU A 118 -8.13 10.05 -13.34
CA LEU A 118 -7.83 10.56 -14.69
C LEU A 118 -6.50 9.99 -15.22
N GLU A 119 -5.48 9.93 -14.39
CA GLU A 119 -4.17 9.37 -14.71
C GLU A 119 -4.29 7.86 -14.99
N THR A 120 -5.16 7.16 -14.27
CA THR A 120 -5.45 5.75 -14.52
C THR A 120 -6.14 5.56 -15.86
N LEU A 121 -7.18 6.34 -16.20
CA LEU A 121 -7.81 6.33 -17.53
C LEU A 121 -6.76 6.47 -18.64
N LEU A 122 -5.91 7.50 -18.55
CA LEU A 122 -4.84 7.75 -19.53
C LEU A 122 -3.86 6.58 -19.62
N SER A 123 -3.47 5.97 -18.50
CA SER A 123 -2.54 4.85 -18.48
C SER A 123 -3.09 3.60 -19.15
N TYR A 124 -4.42 3.42 -19.16
CA TYR A 124 -5.10 2.35 -19.91
C TYR A 124 -5.42 2.74 -21.36
N GLY A 125 -5.02 3.94 -21.81
CA GLY A 125 -5.22 4.38 -23.18
C GLY A 125 -6.60 4.96 -23.44
N VAL A 126 -7.38 5.28 -22.41
CA VAL A 126 -8.67 5.97 -22.56
C VAL A 126 -8.41 7.47 -22.73
N PRO A 127 -8.71 8.05 -23.92
CA PRO A 127 -8.38 9.44 -24.19
C PRO A 127 -9.32 10.39 -23.44
N LEU A 128 -8.74 11.40 -22.79
CA LEU A 128 -9.47 12.50 -22.18
C LEU A 128 -9.38 13.72 -23.10
N ARG A 129 -10.49 14.13 -23.72
CA ARG A 129 -10.54 15.35 -24.54
C ARG A 129 -10.87 16.58 -23.67
N THR A 130 -11.74 16.41 -22.71
CA THR A 130 -12.15 17.42 -21.72
C THR A 130 -12.51 16.71 -20.41
N LEU A 131 -12.47 17.43 -19.30
CA LEU A 131 -13.00 16.91 -18.05
C LEU A 131 -14.50 16.64 -18.17
N PRO A 132 -15.02 15.49 -17.76
CA PRO A 132 -16.44 15.17 -17.84
C PRO A 132 -17.21 16.10 -16.90
N ASN A 133 -18.27 16.70 -17.41
CA ASN A 133 -19.16 17.59 -16.65
C ASN A 133 -20.65 17.18 -16.71
N THR A 134 -20.94 16.06 -17.37
CA THR A 134 -22.28 15.46 -17.44
C THR A 134 -22.24 13.97 -17.11
N GLY A 135 -23.35 13.45 -16.58
CA GLY A 135 -23.49 12.02 -16.32
C GLY A 135 -23.29 11.13 -17.54
N GLN A 136 -23.68 11.64 -18.73
CA GLN A 136 -23.45 10.92 -20.00
C GLN A 136 -21.95 10.77 -20.31
N GLN A 137 -21.16 11.84 -20.19
CA GLN A 137 -19.71 11.80 -20.40
C GLN A 137 -19.01 10.87 -19.41
N VAL A 138 -19.46 10.85 -18.14
CA VAL A 138 -18.96 9.90 -17.14
C VAL A 138 -19.29 8.47 -17.54
N ALA A 139 -20.51 8.21 -18.03
CA ALA A 139 -20.90 6.88 -18.51
C ALA A 139 -20.10 6.42 -19.72
N GLU A 140 -19.80 7.32 -20.66
CA GLU A 140 -18.93 7.05 -21.81
C GLU A 140 -17.51 6.70 -21.40
N LEU A 141 -16.93 7.44 -20.44
CA LEU A 141 -15.60 7.15 -19.89
C LEU A 141 -15.57 5.80 -19.16
N ARG A 142 -16.61 5.51 -18.36
CA ARG A 142 -16.75 4.22 -17.69
C ARG A 142 -16.77 3.06 -18.67
N GLN A 143 -17.55 3.19 -19.74
CA GLN A 143 -17.62 2.16 -20.77
C GLN A 143 -16.26 1.98 -21.46
N ALA A 144 -15.62 3.07 -21.87
CA ALA A 144 -14.31 3.04 -22.51
C ALA A 144 -13.25 2.39 -21.59
N LEU A 145 -13.27 2.69 -20.29
CA LEU A 145 -12.38 2.06 -19.32
C LEU A 145 -12.68 0.57 -19.14
N ALA A 146 -13.96 0.20 -19.05
CA ALA A 146 -14.36 -1.20 -18.94
C ALA A 146 -13.90 -2.06 -20.14
N GLU A 147 -13.84 -1.47 -21.32
CA GLU A 147 -13.32 -2.12 -22.53
C GLU A 147 -11.79 -2.15 -22.57
N ALA A 148 -11.12 -1.14 -21.99
CA ALA A 148 -9.66 -1.00 -22.01
C ALA A 148 -8.94 -1.81 -20.91
N VAL A 149 -9.59 -2.04 -19.75
CA VAL A 149 -8.98 -2.76 -18.64
C VAL A 149 -9.01 -4.27 -18.88
N PRO A 150 -7.85 -4.95 -18.95
CA PRO A 150 -7.81 -6.39 -19.12
C PRO A 150 -8.52 -7.13 -17.98
N LYS A 151 -9.21 -8.22 -18.31
CA LYS A 151 -9.86 -9.07 -17.29
C LYS A 151 -8.89 -9.50 -16.17
N ALA A 152 -7.65 -9.79 -16.51
CA ALA A 152 -6.61 -10.16 -15.52
C ALA A 152 -6.36 -9.06 -14.49
N HIS A 153 -6.47 -7.77 -14.87
CA HIS A 153 -6.33 -6.64 -13.95
C HIS A 153 -7.54 -6.51 -13.02
N LEU A 154 -8.74 -6.69 -13.54
CA LEU A 154 -9.95 -6.72 -12.70
C LEU A 154 -9.92 -7.88 -11.70
N ASP A 155 -9.48 -9.06 -12.15
CA ASP A 155 -9.32 -10.24 -11.30
C ASP A 155 -8.21 -10.00 -10.25
N PHE A 156 -7.14 -9.26 -10.58
CA PHE A 156 -6.10 -8.85 -9.65
C PHE A 156 -6.69 -8.00 -8.51
N PHE A 157 -7.41 -6.94 -8.81
CA PHE A 157 -8.03 -6.08 -7.80
C PHE A 157 -9.01 -6.88 -6.91
N ARG A 158 -9.89 -7.68 -7.50
CA ARG A 158 -10.89 -8.48 -6.76
C ARG A 158 -10.28 -9.54 -5.85
N ARG A 159 -9.03 -9.96 -6.09
CA ARG A 159 -8.29 -10.93 -5.25
C ARG A 159 -7.48 -10.27 -4.14
N CYS A 160 -7.37 -8.95 -4.12
CA CYS A 160 -6.73 -8.24 -3.03
C CYS A 160 -7.47 -8.50 -1.72
N THR A 161 -6.72 -8.69 -0.64
CA THR A 161 -7.27 -8.90 0.70
C THR A 161 -7.29 -7.59 1.47
N TYR A 162 -8.11 -7.49 2.50
CA TYR A 162 -8.21 -6.24 3.27
C TYR A 162 -7.21 -6.13 4.41
N ARG A 163 -6.64 -7.26 4.81
CA ARG A 163 -5.65 -7.33 5.89
C ARG A 163 -4.80 -8.59 5.78
N HIS A 164 -3.62 -8.53 6.39
CA HIS A 164 -2.75 -9.69 6.59
C HIS A 164 -2.11 -9.61 7.97
N SER A 165 -1.76 -10.75 8.59
CA SER A 165 -1.14 -10.77 9.92
C SER A 165 0.05 -11.72 9.93
N ILE A 166 1.18 -11.24 10.46
CA ILE A 166 2.40 -12.03 10.65
C ILE A 166 3.00 -11.68 12.02
N GLY A 167 3.13 -12.67 12.90
CA GLY A 167 3.62 -12.44 14.25
C GLY A 167 2.77 -11.39 15.00
N ASP A 168 3.40 -10.37 15.53
CA ASP A 168 2.74 -9.27 16.23
C ASP A 168 2.25 -8.17 15.29
N TYR A 169 2.52 -8.26 13.96
CA TYR A 169 2.16 -7.23 12.99
C TYR A 169 0.83 -7.52 12.31
N VAL A 170 0.07 -6.47 12.09
CA VAL A 170 -1.15 -6.46 11.27
C VAL A 170 -0.96 -5.43 10.17
N PHE A 171 -1.03 -5.88 8.92
CA PHE A 171 -0.90 -5.08 7.72
C PHE A 171 -2.29 -4.75 7.21
N VAL A 172 -2.56 -3.49 7.00
CA VAL A 172 -3.82 -2.95 6.46
C VAL A 172 -3.51 -1.75 5.57
N HIS A 173 -4.45 -1.33 4.74
CA HIS A 173 -4.21 -0.14 3.92
C HIS A 173 -4.24 1.15 4.76
N ALA A 174 -5.37 1.49 5.41
CA ALA A 174 -5.52 2.78 6.11
C ALA A 174 -5.31 2.68 7.63
N GLY A 175 -5.85 1.66 8.26
CA GLY A 175 -5.79 1.52 9.71
C GLY A 175 -6.82 0.52 10.24
N VAL A 176 -7.10 0.62 11.53
CA VAL A 176 -8.11 -0.19 12.22
C VAL A 176 -8.98 0.72 13.08
N ARG A 177 -10.27 0.39 13.23
CA ARG A 177 -11.14 1.08 14.17
C ARG A 177 -10.73 0.70 15.60
N PRO A 178 -10.33 1.67 16.44
CA PRO A 178 -9.89 1.39 17.80
C PRO A 178 -11.00 0.72 18.62
N SER A 179 -10.60 -0.14 19.56
CA SER A 179 -11.50 -0.88 20.47
C SER A 179 -12.43 -1.89 19.77
N VAL A 180 -12.26 -2.13 18.47
CA VAL A 180 -12.94 -3.17 17.72
C VAL A 180 -11.95 -4.32 17.47
N ALA A 181 -12.36 -5.55 17.75
CA ALA A 181 -11.53 -6.73 17.49
C ALA A 181 -11.21 -6.86 16.00
N LEU A 182 -10.02 -7.38 15.66
CA LEU A 182 -9.53 -7.45 14.27
C LEU A 182 -10.51 -8.20 13.35
N GLU A 183 -11.16 -9.23 13.85
CA GLU A 183 -12.14 -10.06 13.12
C GLU A 183 -13.46 -9.33 12.82
N LYS A 184 -13.72 -8.24 13.55
CA LYS A 184 -14.93 -7.41 13.42
C LYS A 184 -14.69 -6.09 12.69
N GLN A 185 -13.47 -5.85 12.22
CA GLN A 185 -13.17 -4.68 11.41
C GLN A 185 -13.91 -4.76 10.08
N THR A 186 -14.48 -3.65 9.64
CA THR A 186 -15.12 -3.56 8.32
C THR A 186 -14.08 -3.28 7.24
N SER A 187 -14.36 -3.65 5.99
CA SER A 187 -13.51 -3.29 4.85
C SER A 187 -13.33 -1.77 4.73
N SER A 188 -14.41 -1.02 4.96
CA SER A 188 -14.38 0.45 4.96
C SER A 188 -13.42 1.01 6.01
N ASP A 189 -13.43 0.49 7.25
CA ASP A 189 -12.46 0.93 8.28
C ASP A 189 -11.03 0.63 7.84
N LEU A 190 -10.78 -0.57 7.30
CA LEU A 190 -9.44 -0.99 6.92
C LEU A 190 -8.87 -0.19 5.73
N MET A 191 -9.74 0.40 4.87
CA MET A 191 -9.32 1.13 3.68
C MET A 191 -9.46 2.66 3.77
N TRP A 192 -10.31 3.20 4.67
CA TRP A 192 -10.65 4.63 4.65
C TRP A 192 -10.40 5.37 5.96
N ILE A 193 -10.21 4.68 7.09
CA ILE A 193 -10.08 5.32 8.41
C ILE A 193 -8.87 6.27 8.46
N ARG A 194 -9.03 7.41 9.11
CA ARG A 194 -7.97 8.42 9.31
C ARG A 194 -7.85 8.81 10.79
N ASP A 195 -8.38 9.93 11.16
CA ASP A 195 -8.22 10.57 12.47
C ASP A 195 -8.61 9.66 13.65
N ASP A 196 -9.68 8.90 13.53
CA ASP A 196 -10.14 7.97 14.57
C ASP A 196 -9.05 6.93 14.90
N PHE A 197 -8.26 6.51 13.92
CA PHE A 197 -7.13 5.61 14.10
C PHE A 197 -5.84 6.37 14.48
N LEU A 198 -5.52 7.46 13.77
CA LEU A 198 -4.23 8.14 13.88
C LEU A 198 -4.02 8.80 15.24
N ARG A 199 -5.09 9.26 15.89
CA ARG A 199 -5.06 9.95 17.19
C ARG A 199 -4.96 8.98 18.38
N VAL A 200 -5.24 7.70 18.18
CA VAL A 200 -5.21 6.71 19.26
C VAL A 200 -3.81 6.14 19.44
N ARG A 201 -3.32 6.14 20.67
CA ARG A 201 -1.97 5.65 20.99
C ARG A 201 -1.84 4.14 20.79
N VAL A 202 -2.86 3.35 21.18
CA VAL A 202 -2.88 1.89 21.12
C VAL A 202 -4.16 1.46 20.39
N PRO A 203 -4.16 1.48 19.06
CA PRO A 203 -5.38 1.21 18.29
C PRO A 203 -5.81 -0.27 18.37
N LEU A 204 -4.83 -1.19 18.44
CA LEU A 204 -5.05 -2.63 18.52
C LEU A 204 -4.11 -3.22 19.62
N PRO A 205 -4.61 -3.54 20.81
CA PRO A 205 -3.79 -4.04 21.92
C PRO A 205 -3.01 -5.31 21.54
N GLY A 206 -1.73 -5.36 21.93
CA GLY A 206 -0.84 -6.49 21.65
C GLY A 206 -0.36 -6.62 20.20
N ARG A 207 -0.69 -5.67 19.33
CA ARG A 207 -0.32 -5.67 17.91
C ARG A 207 0.36 -4.37 17.50
N VAL A 208 1.09 -4.44 16.38
CA VAL A 208 1.62 -3.28 15.65
C VAL A 208 0.93 -3.20 14.30
N VAL A 209 0.23 -2.12 14.04
CA VAL A 209 -0.47 -1.90 12.77
C VAL A 209 0.48 -1.24 11.77
N VAL A 210 0.73 -1.91 10.65
CA VAL A 210 1.49 -1.35 9.51
C VAL A 210 0.50 -0.88 8.45
N HIS A 211 0.62 0.39 8.05
CA HIS A 211 -0.38 1.02 7.18
C HIS A 211 0.22 2.07 6.24
N GLY A 212 -0.60 2.52 5.28
CA GLY A 212 -0.36 3.63 4.33
C GLY A 212 -1.44 4.70 4.41
N HIS A 213 -2.03 5.07 3.26
CA HIS A 213 -3.22 5.91 3.07
C HIS A 213 -3.12 7.38 3.53
N THR A 214 -2.36 7.66 4.54
CA THR A 214 -2.19 9.02 5.07
C THR A 214 -0.75 9.45 4.89
N ILE A 215 -0.53 10.39 3.97
CA ILE A 215 0.80 10.84 3.56
C ILE A 215 1.55 11.46 4.74
N VAL A 216 2.81 11.06 4.86
CA VAL A 216 3.79 11.62 5.81
C VAL A 216 5.11 11.91 5.07
N ASP A 217 5.87 12.90 5.53
CA ASP A 217 7.14 13.28 4.89
C ASP A 217 8.20 12.15 4.98
N LEU A 218 8.24 11.47 6.13
CA LEU A 218 9.13 10.34 6.40
C LEU A 218 8.33 9.21 7.05
N PRO A 219 8.73 7.93 6.85
CA PRO A 219 8.04 6.82 7.47
C PRO A 219 8.00 6.98 8.99
N GLN A 220 6.84 6.73 9.58
CA GLN A 220 6.65 6.87 11.02
C GLN A 220 6.71 5.51 11.69
N ASP A 221 7.72 5.28 12.53
CA ASP A 221 7.77 4.11 13.42
C ASP A 221 7.34 4.52 14.83
N ARG A 222 6.13 4.15 15.19
CA ARG A 222 5.58 4.31 16.54
C ARG A 222 5.41 2.95 17.20
N THR A 223 5.31 2.93 18.52
CA THR A 223 5.23 1.67 19.30
C THR A 223 4.14 0.72 18.82
N HIS A 224 2.99 1.24 18.39
CA HIS A 224 1.80 0.44 18.04
C HIS A 224 1.32 0.63 16.60
N ARG A 225 1.99 1.47 15.81
CA ARG A 225 1.70 1.63 14.38
C ARG A 225 2.92 2.11 13.60
N ILE A 226 2.99 1.71 12.34
CA ILE A 226 4.03 2.11 11.39
C ILE A 226 3.33 2.60 10.13
N ASN A 227 3.62 3.85 9.73
CA ASN A 227 3.09 4.43 8.49
C ASN A 227 4.17 4.44 7.41
N LEU A 228 3.84 3.90 6.22
CA LEU A 228 4.74 3.76 5.07
C LEU A 228 4.37 4.66 3.89
N ASP A 229 3.22 5.34 3.92
CA ASP A 229 2.83 6.24 2.83
C ASP A 229 3.63 7.54 2.89
N THR A 230 4.66 7.60 2.09
CA THR A 230 5.53 8.78 1.96
C THR A 230 5.18 9.62 0.74
N GLY A 231 3.98 9.44 0.17
CA GLY A 231 3.49 10.23 -0.94
C GLY A 231 4.28 10.02 -2.24
N ALA A 232 4.53 8.77 -2.62
CA ALA A 232 5.42 8.41 -3.74
C ALA A 232 5.16 9.23 -5.03
N PHE A 233 3.89 9.50 -5.34
CA PHE A 233 3.51 10.23 -6.56
C PHE A 233 3.95 11.70 -6.57
N VAL A 234 4.12 12.32 -5.41
CA VAL A 234 4.51 13.74 -5.25
C VAL A 234 5.92 13.92 -4.71
N SER A 235 6.34 13.05 -3.78
CA SER A 235 7.65 13.15 -3.13
C SER A 235 8.78 12.47 -3.91
N GLY A 236 8.46 11.52 -4.79
CA GLY A 236 9.43 10.61 -5.40
C GLY A 236 9.99 9.57 -4.44
N ARG A 237 9.45 9.46 -3.22
CA ARG A 237 9.86 8.52 -2.20
C ARG A 237 8.83 7.40 -2.07
N LEU A 238 9.20 6.19 -2.49
CA LEU A 238 8.45 4.97 -2.19
C LEU A 238 9.18 4.22 -1.08
N THR A 239 8.45 3.83 -0.03
CA THR A 239 9.04 3.28 1.20
C THR A 239 8.61 1.84 1.45
N CYS A 240 9.55 1.02 1.88
CA CYS A 240 9.36 -0.35 2.34
C CYS A 240 9.83 -0.49 3.79
N LEU A 241 9.07 -1.22 4.60
CA LEU A 241 9.47 -1.70 5.92
C LEU A 241 10.02 -3.13 5.77
N ALA A 242 11.26 -3.35 6.19
CA ALA A 242 11.87 -4.67 6.31
C ALA A 242 11.87 -5.12 7.78
N LEU A 243 11.32 -6.32 8.03
CA LEU A 243 11.21 -6.93 9.36
C LEU A 243 11.99 -8.24 9.43
N ARG A 244 12.73 -8.44 10.54
CA ARG A 244 13.38 -9.70 10.92
C ARG A 244 13.39 -9.86 12.43
N GLY A 245 12.79 -10.92 12.96
CA GLY A 245 12.66 -11.07 14.40
C GLY A 245 12.02 -9.83 15.02
N ASP A 246 12.76 -9.09 15.82
CA ASP A 246 12.38 -7.80 16.45
C ASP A 246 12.98 -6.57 15.77
N GLU A 247 13.79 -6.76 14.71
CA GLU A 247 14.41 -5.67 13.95
C GLU A 247 13.43 -5.07 12.93
N ARG A 248 13.48 -3.73 12.82
CA ARG A 248 12.75 -2.92 11.84
C ARG A 248 13.72 -2.02 11.09
N ARG A 249 13.67 -2.05 9.77
CA ARG A 249 14.43 -1.14 8.92
C ARG A 249 13.55 -0.60 7.82
N PHE A 250 13.82 0.61 7.37
CA PHE A 250 13.21 1.18 6.18
C PHE A 250 14.17 1.11 5.00
N ILE A 251 13.62 0.81 3.83
CA ILE A 251 14.28 0.87 2.53
C ILE A 251 13.46 1.85 1.70
N SER A 252 14.10 2.81 1.04
CA SER A 252 13.39 3.84 0.30
C SER A 252 14.10 4.18 -1.00
N THR A 253 13.36 4.64 -2.00
CA THR A 253 13.92 5.07 -3.29
C THR A 253 14.77 6.33 -3.19
N LEU A 254 14.62 7.14 -2.13
CA LEU A 254 15.42 8.35 -1.89
C LEU A 254 16.52 8.18 -0.83
N ASP A 255 16.71 6.98 -0.29
CA ASP A 255 17.87 6.71 0.58
C ASP A 255 19.09 6.50 -0.32
N GLY A 256 19.95 7.46 -0.37
CA GLY A 256 21.22 7.46 -1.08
C GLY A 256 22.33 7.94 -0.16
#